data_9f0dadff3c5f215ff77b582eca946fd0
#
_entry.id   9f0dadff3c5f215ff77b582eca946fd0
#
_cell.length_a   1.000
_cell.length_b   1.000
_cell.length_c   1.000
_cell.angle_alpha   90.00
_cell.angle_beta   90.00
_cell.angle_gamma   90.00
#
_symmetry.space_group_name_H-M   'P 1'
#
loop_
_entity.id
_entity.type
_entity.pdbx_description
1 polymer ?
#
loop_
_entity_poly.entity_id
_entity_poly.type
_entity_poly.pdbx_seq_one_letter_code
_entity_poly.pdbx_strand_id
1 'polypeptide(L)'
;MVAALAAKDSGAEVLVIEADAVPSGSTALSAGLIPAAGTCFQKDAGIKDAADLFARDIQRKAKGENTQELVDVLTSNSAAVIEWLADRYGLPFSVITDFDYPGHSQRRMHGLPTRSGQELVDRLRTTCEEQGIDIVCNHRAQSLFIENDLIVGVKAQGPSETVRIGCDALILACNGFGGNREMVAEHMPEIGNALWFGHDGNRGDAINWGKTLGAECLHLGAYQGHGNVAHPHGILITWAVITEGGVQVNTNGERFWDESQGYSEAARAVLAQPEGVAWTIFDTRIAQVARQFQDFKDAEAVGAVRTADTISELAEMCGLPAEVLETTLAELPAEGTDSYGRLFSKPPLQAPFCAVKVTGALFHTQGGLNVTPEGRVRRPGASFANLFAAGGAAVGVSGTGDSGYLSGNGLLSAVVLGRISGLEAARQVLSPVDRSA
;
A
#
# COMPACT_ATOMS: atom_id res chain seq x y z
N MET A 1 -11.99 9.89 -3.93
CA MET A 1 -11.81 10.92 -5.00
C MET A 1 -11.84 10.30 -6.40
N VAL A 2 -11.06 9.28 -6.76
CA VAL A 2 -11.12 8.66 -8.12
C VAL A 2 -12.53 8.13 -8.46
N ALA A 3 -13.20 7.45 -7.53
CA ALA A 3 -14.58 7.02 -7.72
C ALA A 3 -15.54 8.19 -7.92
N ALA A 4 -15.35 9.25 -7.16
CA ALA A 4 -16.16 10.47 -7.27
C ALA A 4 -16.02 11.15 -8.64
N LEU A 5 -14.79 11.28 -9.14
CA LEU A 5 -14.51 11.82 -10.48
C LEU A 5 -15.14 10.95 -11.57
N ALA A 6 -15.04 9.63 -11.47
CA ALA A 6 -15.61 8.70 -12.45
C ALA A 6 -17.15 8.75 -12.48
N ALA A 7 -17.78 8.83 -11.31
CA ALA A 7 -19.23 8.99 -11.22
C ALA A 7 -19.71 10.34 -11.76
N LYS A 8 -18.99 11.41 -11.45
CA LYS A 8 -19.28 12.76 -11.95
C LYS A 8 -19.16 12.87 -13.48
N ASP A 9 -18.10 12.28 -14.05
CA ASP A 9 -17.92 12.19 -15.52
C ASP A 9 -19.08 11.48 -16.22
N SER A 10 -19.72 10.56 -15.52
CA SER A 10 -20.92 9.86 -16.00
C SER A 10 -22.23 10.63 -15.81
N GLY A 11 -22.17 11.81 -15.17
CA GLY A 11 -23.32 12.70 -14.96
C GLY A 11 -24.07 12.50 -13.64
N ALA A 12 -23.54 11.68 -12.71
CA ALA A 12 -24.16 11.52 -11.40
C ALA A 12 -23.88 12.71 -10.46
N GLU A 13 -24.79 12.97 -9.53
CA GLU A 13 -24.50 13.84 -8.39
C GLU A 13 -23.71 13.08 -7.35
N VAL A 14 -22.62 13.69 -6.86
CA VAL A 14 -21.64 13.02 -6.02
C VAL A 14 -21.31 13.86 -4.80
N LEU A 15 -21.29 13.20 -3.63
CA LEU A 15 -20.79 13.75 -2.38
C LEU A 15 -19.68 12.84 -1.84
N VAL A 16 -18.57 13.43 -1.40
CA VAL A 16 -17.52 12.73 -0.64
C VAL A 16 -17.60 13.15 0.82
N ILE A 17 -17.61 12.17 1.72
CA ILE A 17 -17.55 12.40 3.18
C ILE A 17 -16.16 12.01 3.65
N GLU A 18 -15.50 12.92 4.38
CA GLU A 18 -14.17 12.72 4.93
C GLU A 18 -14.18 12.98 6.44
N ALA A 19 -13.57 12.06 7.19
CA ALA A 19 -13.53 12.16 8.66
C ALA A 19 -12.57 13.24 9.15
N ASP A 20 -11.47 13.48 8.42
CA ASP A 20 -10.46 14.45 8.79
C ASP A 20 -10.80 15.86 8.31
N ALA A 21 -10.06 16.84 8.79
CA ALA A 21 -10.19 18.23 8.37
C ALA A 21 -9.72 18.47 6.93
N VAL A 22 -8.84 17.60 6.44
CA VAL A 22 -8.29 17.63 5.07
C VAL A 22 -8.14 16.19 4.58
N PRO A 23 -8.57 15.86 3.36
CA PRO A 23 -8.33 14.53 2.81
C PRO A 23 -6.83 14.20 2.79
N SER A 24 -6.46 13.07 3.38
CA SER A 24 -5.06 12.59 3.40
C SER A 24 -5.01 11.06 3.33
N GLY A 25 -5.38 10.39 4.40
CA GLY A 25 -5.34 8.95 4.52
C GLY A 25 -3.93 8.36 4.38
N SER A 26 -3.84 7.03 4.30
CA SER A 26 -2.55 6.35 4.08
C SER A 26 -1.94 6.66 2.70
N THR A 27 -2.72 7.13 1.74
CA THR A 27 -2.20 7.53 0.41
C THR A 27 -1.18 8.66 0.54
N ALA A 28 -1.47 9.68 1.36
CA ALA A 28 -0.57 10.82 1.57
C ALA A 28 0.78 10.41 2.17
N LEU A 29 0.82 9.33 2.96
CA LEU A 29 2.03 8.78 3.59
C LEU A 29 2.86 7.90 2.64
N SER A 30 2.37 7.64 1.43
CA SER A 30 3.03 6.77 0.44
C SER A 30 3.88 7.59 -0.54
N ALA A 31 4.66 6.88 -1.38
CA ALA A 31 5.34 7.50 -2.51
C ALA A 31 4.38 7.89 -3.66
N GLY A 32 3.08 7.60 -3.58
CA GLY A 32 2.09 7.95 -4.59
C GLY A 32 2.28 7.24 -5.93
N LEU A 33 2.98 6.10 -5.95
CA LEU A 33 3.30 5.37 -7.17
C LEU A 33 2.25 4.30 -7.48
N ILE A 34 1.74 4.32 -8.70
CA ILE A 34 0.68 3.43 -9.16
C ILE A 34 1.22 2.54 -10.28
N PRO A 35 1.22 1.20 -10.12
CA PRO A 35 1.64 0.31 -11.20
C PRO A 35 0.56 0.21 -12.27
N ALA A 36 0.96 0.40 -13.54
CA ALA A 36 0.08 0.24 -14.70
C ALA A 36 0.86 -0.35 -15.88
N ALA A 37 0.21 -1.22 -16.64
CA ALA A 37 0.85 -1.96 -17.73
C ALA A 37 0.28 -1.57 -19.09
N GLY A 38 1.17 -1.29 -20.06
CA GLY A 38 0.80 -0.98 -21.44
C GLY A 38 0.39 0.47 -21.68
N THR A 39 0.79 1.40 -20.80
CA THR A 39 0.48 2.83 -20.91
C THR A 39 1.21 3.50 -22.07
N CYS A 40 0.68 4.67 -22.50
CA CYS A 40 1.38 5.56 -23.43
C CYS A 40 2.75 5.99 -22.88
N PHE A 41 2.85 6.28 -21.58
CA PHE A 41 4.11 6.66 -20.90
C PHE A 41 5.18 5.55 -20.99
N GLN A 42 4.79 4.28 -20.88
CA GLN A 42 5.71 3.16 -21.08
C GLN A 42 6.14 3.04 -22.55
N LYS A 43 5.22 3.22 -23.49
CA LYS A 43 5.52 3.19 -24.93
C LYS A 43 6.53 4.28 -25.30
N ASP A 44 6.34 5.49 -24.79
CA ASP A 44 7.24 6.63 -25.03
C ASP A 44 8.64 6.40 -24.41
N ALA A 45 8.69 5.69 -23.30
CA ALA A 45 9.95 5.27 -22.65
C ALA A 45 10.56 3.99 -23.27
N GLY A 46 9.97 3.41 -24.31
CA GLY A 46 10.46 2.18 -24.97
C GLY A 46 10.25 0.91 -24.15
N ILE A 47 9.39 0.95 -23.12
CA ILE A 47 9.09 -0.19 -22.24
C ILE A 47 7.95 -1.00 -22.84
N LYS A 48 8.18 -2.30 -23.06
CA LYS A 48 7.17 -3.24 -23.54
C LYS A 48 6.55 -3.95 -22.35
N ASP A 49 5.31 -3.60 -22.03
CA ASP A 49 4.55 -4.20 -20.94
C ASP A 49 3.12 -4.49 -21.38
N ALA A 50 2.43 -5.40 -20.67
CA ALA A 50 1.07 -5.80 -20.98
C ALA A 50 0.35 -6.28 -19.71
N ALA A 51 -0.97 -6.18 -19.70
CA ALA A 51 -1.82 -6.55 -18.56
C ALA A 51 -1.60 -8.01 -18.12
N ASP A 52 -1.45 -8.94 -19.08
CA ASP A 52 -1.21 -10.35 -18.81
C ASP A 52 0.18 -10.62 -18.17
N LEU A 53 1.20 -9.85 -18.55
CA LEU A 53 2.51 -9.91 -17.90
C LEU A 53 2.42 -9.39 -16.46
N PHE A 54 1.69 -8.30 -16.25
CA PHE A 54 1.46 -7.76 -14.92
C PHE A 54 0.64 -8.72 -14.05
N ALA A 55 -0.41 -9.34 -14.59
CA ALA A 55 -1.17 -10.36 -13.90
C ALA A 55 -0.30 -11.54 -13.45
N ARG A 56 0.63 -12.01 -14.31
CA ARG A 56 1.59 -13.07 -13.94
C ARG A 56 2.51 -12.65 -12.79
N ASP A 57 2.96 -11.40 -12.74
CA ASP A 57 3.79 -10.92 -11.63
C ASP A 57 3.02 -10.90 -10.31
N ILE A 58 1.77 -10.43 -10.32
CA ILE A 58 0.89 -10.46 -9.15
C ILE A 58 0.64 -11.91 -8.70
N GLN A 59 0.29 -12.81 -9.64
CA GLN A 59 0.01 -14.21 -9.34
C GLN A 59 1.24 -14.94 -8.79
N ARG A 60 2.42 -14.70 -9.38
CA ARG A 60 3.68 -15.25 -8.89
C ARG A 60 3.96 -14.82 -7.45
N LYS A 61 3.79 -13.51 -7.14
CA LYS A 61 4.04 -12.96 -5.80
C LYS A 61 3.03 -13.47 -4.80
N ALA A 62 1.75 -13.48 -5.16
CA ALA A 62 0.66 -13.99 -4.30
C ALA A 62 0.53 -15.52 -4.27
N LYS A 63 1.41 -16.25 -5.00
CA LYS A 63 1.41 -17.73 -5.07
C LYS A 63 0.06 -18.33 -5.50
N GLY A 64 -0.75 -17.57 -6.25
CA GLY A 64 -2.08 -17.98 -6.67
C GLY A 64 -3.15 -17.96 -5.58
N GLU A 65 -2.88 -17.38 -4.42
CA GLU A 65 -3.82 -17.32 -3.28
C GLU A 65 -4.84 -16.18 -3.39
N ASN A 66 -4.82 -15.40 -4.45
CA ASN A 66 -5.75 -14.32 -4.72
C ASN A 66 -6.83 -14.72 -5.73
N THR A 67 -7.83 -13.85 -5.93
CA THR A 67 -8.90 -14.07 -6.90
C THR A 67 -8.43 -13.65 -8.30
N GLN A 68 -8.32 -14.59 -9.23
CA GLN A 68 -7.89 -14.33 -10.61
C GLN A 68 -8.75 -13.27 -11.31
N GLU A 69 -10.08 -13.36 -11.15
CA GLU A 69 -11.02 -12.39 -11.72
C GLU A 69 -10.69 -10.95 -11.33
N LEU A 70 -10.32 -10.71 -10.07
CA LEU A 70 -9.94 -9.39 -9.58
C LEU A 70 -8.58 -8.97 -10.12
N VAL A 71 -7.61 -9.88 -10.20
CA VAL A 71 -6.30 -9.62 -10.82
C VAL A 71 -6.47 -9.16 -12.27
N ASP A 72 -7.29 -9.87 -13.04
CA ASP A 72 -7.53 -9.56 -14.46
C ASP A 72 -8.20 -8.18 -14.63
N VAL A 73 -9.17 -7.87 -13.78
CA VAL A 73 -9.84 -6.55 -13.78
C VAL A 73 -8.84 -5.44 -13.46
N LEU A 74 -8.05 -5.58 -12.41
CA LEU A 74 -7.10 -4.55 -12.00
C LEU A 74 -6.02 -4.32 -13.06
N THR A 75 -5.44 -5.39 -13.60
CA THR A 75 -4.35 -5.27 -14.55
C THR A 75 -4.81 -4.77 -15.92
N SER A 76 -5.95 -5.23 -16.42
CA SER A 76 -6.48 -4.81 -17.72
C SER A 76 -6.99 -3.36 -17.75
N ASN A 77 -7.39 -2.81 -16.61
CA ASN A 77 -7.85 -1.43 -16.50
C ASN A 77 -6.78 -0.46 -15.99
N SER A 78 -5.59 -0.93 -15.61
CA SER A 78 -4.56 -0.10 -14.99
C SER A 78 -4.08 1.05 -15.88
N ALA A 79 -3.78 0.79 -17.16
CA ALA A 79 -3.37 1.82 -18.12
C ALA A 79 -4.46 2.87 -18.32
N ALA A 80 -5.69 2.41 -18.58
CA ALA A 80 -6.81 3.29 -18.87
C ALA A 80 -7.15 4.25 -17.71
N VAL A 81 -6.88 3.88 -16.45
CA VAL A 81 -7.10 4.78 -15.30
C VAL A 81 -6.03 5.86 -15.25
N ILE A 82 -4.76 5.52 -15.44
CA ILE A 82 -3.66 6.49 -15.41
C ILE A 82 -3.78 7.46 -16.58
N GLU A 83 -4.04 6.96 -17.79
CA GLU A 83 -4.22 7.77 -18.98
C GLU A 83 -5.46 8.68 -18.85
N TRP A 84 -6.57 8.18 -18.32
CA TRP A 84 -7.77 8.99 -18.05
C TRP A 84 -7.49 10.14 -17.06
N LEU A 85 -6.75 9.89 -15.97
CA LEU A 85 -6.36 10.93 -15.01
C LEU A 85 -5.44 11.97 -15.65
N ALA A 86 -4.53 11.53 -16.53
CA ALA A 86 -3.63 12.42 -17.25
C ALA A 86 -4.36 13.24 -18.34
N ASP A 87 -5.10 12.56 -19.21
CA ASP A 87 -5.70 13.19 -20.40
C ASP A 87 -6.89 14.06 -20.03
N ARG A 88 -7.74 13.60 -19.11
CA ARG A 88 -8.98 14.28 -18.73
C ARG A 88 -8.75 15.40 -17.74
N TYR A 89 -7.83 15.23 -16.80
CA TYR A 89 -7.63 16.14 -15.67
C TYR A 89 -6.23 16.75 -15.60
N GLY A 90 -5.37 16.42 -16.55
CA GLY A 90 -4.04 17.03 -16.64
C GLY A 90 -3.08 16.60 -15.51
N LEU A 91 -3.29 15.47 -14.86
CA LEU A 91 -2.33 14.97 -13.86
C LEU A 91 -1.02 14.57 -14.56
N PRO A 92 0.13 15.19 -14.23
CA PRO A 92 1.37 15.01 -14.97
C PRO A 92 2.10 13.71 -14.57
N PHE A 93 1.48 12.57 -14.84
CA PHE A 93 2.08 11.27 -14.62
C PHE A 93 3.29 11.01 -15.53
N SER A 94 4.24 10.27 -15.02
CA SER A 94 5.35 9.70 -15.80
C SER A 94 5.69 8.31 -15.28
N VAL A 95 6.24 7.45 -16.17
CA VAL A 95 6.75 6.16 -15.74
C VAL A 95 8.12 6.34 -15.06
N ILE A 96 8.34 5.62 -13.95
CA ILE A 96 9.62 5.63 -13.22
C ILE A 96 10.60 4.71 -13.94
N THR A 97 11.73 5.26 -14.41
CA THR A 97 12.72 4.53 -15.21
C THR A 97 14.08 4.37 -14.51
N ASP A 98 14.29 5.01 -13.39
CA ASP A 98 15.55 5.07 -12.65
C ASP A 98 15.64 4.04 -11.51
N PHE A 99 14.57 3.31 -11.23
CA PHE A 99 14.52 2.29 -10.18
C PHE A 99 13.65 1.09 -10.59
N ASP A 100 14.12 -0.14 -10.26
CA ASP A 100 13.40 -1.39 -10.47
C ASP A 100 12.74 -1.86 -9.16
N TYR A 101 11.41 -1.97 -9.16
CA TYR A 101 10.68 -2.42 -7.98
C TYR A 101 10.69 -3.95 -7.89
N PRO A 102 11.00 -4.52 -6.68
CA PRO A 102 11.06 -5.96 -6.48
C PRO A 102 9.76 -6.67 -6.90
N GLY A 103 9.91 -7.80 -7.58
CA GLY A 103 8.79 -8.62 -8.03
C GLY A 103 8.14 -8.21 -9.34
N HIS A 104 8.36 -6.99 -9.82
CA HIS A 104 7.91 -6.56 -11.14
C HIS A 104 8.88 -6.99 -12.24
N SER A 105 8.35 -7.58 -13.31
CA SER A 105 9.14 -7.98 -14.49
C SER A 105 9.42 -6.82 -15.46
N GLN A 106 8.70 -5.70 -15.30
CA GLN A 106 8.86 -4.49 -16.10
C GLN A 106 8.76 -3.24 -15.21
N ARG A 107 9.31 -2.13 -15.69
CA ARG A 107 9.13 -0.81 -15.06
C ARG A 107 7.74 -0.31 -15.36
N ARG A 108 6.85 -0.37 -14.36
CA ARG A 108 5.42 -0.01 -14.52
C ARG A 108 4.91 0.94 -13.45
N MET A 109 5.78 1.45 -12.58
CA MET A 109 5.37 2.46 -11.61
C MET A 109 5.20 3.80 -12.28
N HIS A 110 4.03 4.40 -12.12
CA HIS A 110 3.72 5.75 -12.57
C HIS A 110 3.60 6.66 -11.37
N GLY A 111 4.25 7.80 -11.42
CA GLY A 111 4.26 8.80 -10.36
C GLY A 111 4.07 10.20 -10.89
N LEU A 112 3.68 11.08 -9.99
CA LEU A 112 3.67 12.53 -10.19
C LEU A 112 5.07 13.12 -9.97
N PRO A 113 5.34 14.37 -10.35
CA PRO A 113 6.69 14.96 -10.33
C PRO A 113 7.45 14.84 -9.02
N THR A 114 6.79 14.98 -7.87
CA THR A 114 7.44 14.88 -6.55
C THR A 114 7.55 13.44 -6.04
N ARG A 115 6.94 12.47 -6.73
CA ARG A 115 6.84 11.07 -6.28
C ARG A 115 6.32 10.96 -4.84
N SER A 116 5.28 11.73 -4.53
CA SER A 116 4.69 11.82 -3.20
C SER A 116 3.20 11.50 -3.26
N GLY A 117 2.72 10.68 -2.31
CA GLY A 117 1.31 10.42 -2.13
C GLY A 117 0.54 11.68 -1.71
N GLN A 118 1.20 12.60 -1.02
CA GLN A 118 0.61 13.90 -0.68
C GLN A 118 0.27 14.69 -1.95
N GLU A 119 1.20 14.77 -2.93
CA GLU A 119 0.92 15.42 -4.22
C GLU A 119 -0.27 14.76 -4.94
N LEU A 120 -0.34 13.42 -4.92
CA LEU A 120 -1.44 12.70 -5.54
C LEU A 120 -2.78 13.08 -4.90
N VAL A 121 -2.85 13.10 -3.57
CA VAL A 121 -4.06 13.46 -2.82
C VAL A 121 -4.45 14.91 -3.09
N ASP A 122 -3.49 15.84 -3.04
CA ASP A 122 -3.75 17.27 -3.23
C ASP A 122 -4.27 17.55 -4.65
N ARG A 123 -3.68 16.95 -5.68
CA ARG A 123 -4.15 17.09 -7.06
C ARG A 123 -5.53 16.49 -7.28
N LEU A 124 -5.79 15.28 -6.74
CA LEU A 124 -7.11 14.66 -6.83
C LEU A 124 -8.18 15.48 -6.09
N ARG A 125 -7.83 16.07 -4.95
CA ARG A 125 -8.71 16.98 -4.21
C ARG A 125 -9.04 18.22 -5.06
N THR A 126 -8.02 18.93 -5.53
CA THR A 126 -8.21 20.11 -6.40
C THR A 126 -9.06 19.76 -7.61
N THR A 127 -8.79 18.62 -8.27
CA THR A 127 -9.59 18.15 -9.40
C THR A 127 -11.05 17.92 -9.02
N CYS A 128 -11.33 17.30 -7.88
CA CYS A 128 -12.71 17.12 -7.40
C CYS A 128 -13.41 18.47 -7.20
N GLU A 129 -12.74 19.42 -6.55
CA GLU A 129 -13.26 20.77 -6.29
C GLU A 129 -13.55 21.51 -7.63
N GLU A 130 -12.64 21.43 -8.60
CA GLU A 130 -12.81 22.02 -9.94
C GLU A 130 -13.96 21.37 -10.75
N GLN A 131 -14.24 20.09 -10.52
CA GLN A 131 -15.39 19.41 -11.13
C GLN A 131 -16.69 19.61 -10.35
N GLY A 132 -16.72 20.45 -9.32
CA GLY A 132 -17.89 20.73 -8.50
C GLY A 132 -18.34 19.51 -7.68
N ILE A 133 -17.40 18.71 -7.18
CA ILE A 133 -17.65 17.63 -6.25
C ILE A 133 -17.36 18.14 -4.84
N ASP A 134 -18.37 18.16 -3.99
CA ASP A 134 -18.23 18.53 -2.59
C ASP A 134 -17.50 17.45 -1.81
N ILE A 135 -16.43 17.82 -1.10
CA ILE A 135 -15.73 16.98 -0.12
C ILE A 135 -16.03 17.55 1.26
N VAL A 136 -16.93 16.90 1.97
CA VAL A 136 -17.38 17.34 3.31
C VAL A 136 -16.48 16.74 4.36
N CYS A 137 -15.50 17.52 4.80
CA CYS A 137 -14.52 17.18 5.82
C CYS A 137 -15.10 17.26 7.23
N ASN A 138 -14.39 16.70 8.24
CA ASN A 138 -14.81 16.61 9.64
C ASN A 138 -16.16 15.88 9.81
N HIS A 139 -16.49 14.97 8.90
CA HIS A 139 -17.71 14.18 8.95
C HIS A 139 -17.39 12.69 8.94
N ARG A 140 -17.42 12.09 10.13
CA ARG A 140 -17.12 10.66 10.30
C ARG A 140 -18.39 9.82 10.14
N ALA A 141 -18.42 8.96 9.13
CA ALA A 141 -19.48 7.97 8.99
C ALA A 141 -19.51 7.02 10.19
N GLN A 142 -20.70 6.76 10.74
CA GLN A 142 -20.93 5.93 11.92
C GLN A 142 -21.72 4.67 11.63
N SER A 143 -22.73 4.76 10.77
CA SER A 143 -23.60 3.63 10.41
C SER A 143 -24.30 3.88 9.06
N LEU A 144 -24.82 2.81 8.49
CA LEU A 144 -25.57 2.83 7.25
C LEU A 144 -27.07 2.71 7.53
N PHE A 145 -27.90 3.37 6.72
CA PHE A 145 -29.36 3.19 6.72
C PHE A 145 -29.75 2.23 5.61
N ILE A 146 -30.61 1.28 5.93
CA ILE A 146 -31.02 0.20 5.04
C ILE A 146 -32.53 0.15 5.01
N GLU A 147 -33.10 0.12 3.81
CA GLU A 147 -34.52 -0.07 3.56
C GLU A 147 -34.69 -1.04 2.40
N ASN A 148 -35.51 -2.08 2.57
CA ASN A 148 -35.79 -3.09 1.53
C ASN A 148 -34.51 -3.66 0.87
N ASP A 149 -33.49 -3.96 1.69
CA ASP A 149 -32.21 -4.53 1.23
C ASP A 149 -31.32 -3.55 0.40
N LEU A 150 -31.68 -2.27 0.38
CA LEU A 150 -30.91 -1.20 -0.26
C LEU A 150 -30.28 -0.29 0.79
N ILE A 151 -29.08 0.17 0.52
CA ILE A 151 -28.46 1.25 1.30
C ILE A 151 -29.10 2.57 0.86
N VAL A 152 -29.79 3.23 1.78
CA VAL A 152 -30.50 4.49 1.49
C VAL A 152 -29.83 5.71 2.11
N GLY A 153 -28.73 5.53 2.83
CA GLY A 153 -27.98 6.65 3.39
C GLY A 153 -26.95 6.26 4.42
N VAL A 154 -26.28 7.28 4.91
CA VAL A 154 -25.21 7.22 5.91
C VAL A 154 -25.54 8.16 7.06
N LYS A 155 -25.33 7.68 8.31
CA LYS A 155 -25.26 8.52 9.48
C LYS A 155 -23.83 8.98 9.68
N ALA A 156 -23.57 10.28 9.70
CA ALA A 156 -22.25 10.85 9.93
C ALA A 156 -22.23 11.80 11.12
N GLN A 157 -21.16 11.74 11.91
CA GLN A 157 -20.90 12.69 12.98
C GLN A 157 -20.10 13.86 12.41
N GLY A 158 -20.72 15.02 12.37
CA GLY A 158 -20.07 16.28 12.06
C GLY A 158 -19.52 16.99 13.32
N PRO A 159 -18.93 18.18 13.17
CA PRO A 159 -18.31 18.92 14.28
C PRO A 159 -19.27 19.26 15.41
N SER A 160 -20.52 19.59 15.09
CA SER A 160 -21.52 20.06 16.08
C SER A 160 -22.72 19.13 16.19
N GLU A 161 -23.04 18.38 15.17
CA GLU A 161 -24.22 17.53 15.14
C GLU A 161 -24.02 16.25 14.32
N THR A 162 -24.91 15.30 14.53
CA THR A 162 -25.01 14.12 13.70
C THR A 162 -25.94 14.40 12.53
N VAL A 163 -25.48 14.14 11.33
CA VAL A 163 -26.24 14.34 10.09
C VAL A 163 -26.66 13.00 9.48
N ARG A 164 -27.77 13.00 8.76
CA ARG A 164 -28.25 11.89 7.93
C ARG A 164 -28.15 12.31 6.47
N ILE A 165 -27.38 11.55 5.69
CA ILE A 165 -27.13 11.84 4.27
C ILE A 165 -27.75 10.70 3.48
N GLY A 166 -28.74 11.01 2.64
CA GLY A 166 -29.36 10.02 1.74
C GLY A 166 -28.50 9.75 0.52
N CYS A 167 -28.57 8.54 -0.03
CA CYS A 167 -27.93 8.18 -1.29
C CYS A 167 -28.68 7.05 -2.00
N ASP A 168 -28.60 7.03 -3.33
CA ASP A 168 -29.10 5.93 -4.17
C ASP A 168 -28.04 4.82 -4.36
N ALA A 169 -26.74 5.16 -4.22
CA ALA A 169 -25.63 4.21 -4.21
C ALA A 169 -24.55 4.67 -3.23
N LEU A 170 -23.87 3.73 -2.59
CA LEU A 170 -22.80 3.99 -1.63
C LEU A 170 -21.51 3.27 -2.04
N ILE A 171 -20.39 4.02 -2.09
CA ILE A 171 -19.06 3.47 -2.31
C ILE A 171 -18.24 3.58 -1.01
N LEU A 172 -17.89 2.45 -0.41
CA LEU A 172 -17.01 2.39 0.75
C LEU A 172 -15.55 2.54 0.30
N ALA A 173 -14.93 3.67 0.66
CA ALA A 173 -13.55 4.01 0.33
C ALA A 173 -12.78 4.46 1.58
N CYS A 174 -13.20 3.99 2.76
CA CYS A 174 -12.68 4.38 4.07
C CYS A 174 -11.49 3.52 4.53
N ASN A 175 -10.79 2.86 3.58
CA ASN A 175 -9.61 2.03 3.81
C ASN A 175 -9.92 0.78 4.66
N GLY A 176 -8.84 0.06 5.10
CA GLY A 176 -8.89 -1.15 5.90
C GLY A 176 -8.85 -0.90 7.41
N PHE A 177 -8.15 -1.77 8.15
CA PHE A 177 -8.21 -1.79 9.61
C PHE A 177 -6.82 -1.76 10.30
N GLY A 178 -5.74 -1.39 9.59
CA GLY A 178 -4.39 -1.42 10.17
C GLY A 178 -4.18 -0.53 11.41
N GLY A 179 -5.00 0.52 11.59
CA GLY A 179 -5.02 1.35 12.80
C GLY A 179 -5.86 0.77 13.95
N ASN A 180 -6.54 -0.36 13.74
CA ASN A 180 -7.33 -1.05 14.77
C ASN A 180 -6.55 -2.23 15.34
N ARG A 181 -5.92 -2.04 16.49
CA ARG A 181 -5.05 -3.05 17.11
C ARG A 181 -5.78 -4.37 17.44
N GLU A 182 -7.06 -4.30 17.77
CA GLU A 182 -7.85 -5.51 18.08
C GLU A 182 -8.06 -6.35 16.83
N MET A 183 -8.44 -5.73 15.72
CA MET A 183 -8.59 -6.43 14.43
C MET A 183 -7.23 -6.93 13.89
N VAL A 184 -6.16 -6.17 14.08
CA VAL A 184 -4.80 -6.61 13.71
C VAL A 184 -4.40 -7.83 14.53
N ALA A 185 -4.60 -7.82 15.84
CA ALA A 185 -4.30 -8.97 16.69
C ALA A 185 -5.17 -10.22 16.36
N GLU A 186 -6.44 -10.01 15.97
CA GLU A 186 -7.34 -11.09 15.56
C GLU A 186 -6.93 -11.73 14.22
N HIS A 187 -6.59 -10.91 13.24
CA HIS A 187 -6.42 -11.38 11.85
C HIS A 187 -4.96 -11.53 11.42
N MET A 188 -4.02 -10.87 12.11
CA MET A 188 -2.58 -10.83 11.81
C MET A 188 -1.74 -10.91 13.10
N PRO A 189 -1.89 -11.98 13.91
CA PRO A 189 -1.26 -12.07 15.22
C PRO A 189 0.28 -12.03 15.17
N GLU A 190 0.89 -12.46 14.07
CA GLU A 190 2.35 -12.47 13.86
C GLU A 190 2.96 -11.06 13.78
N ILE A 191 2.15 -10.04 13.50
CA ILE A 191 2.56 -8.63 13.48
C ILE A 191 1.74 -7.76 14.44
N GLY A 192 1.05 -8.36 15.41
CA GLY A 192 0.21 -7.63 16.38
C GLY A 192 0.95 -6.54 17.14
N ASN A 193 2.27 -6.68 17.31
CA ASN A 193 3.16 -5.70 17.94
C ASN A 193 3.88 -4.77 16.96
N ALA A 194 3.58 -4.85 15.66
CA ALA A 194 4.20 -3.98 14.66
C ALA A 194 3.92 -2.50 14.93
N LEU A 195 4.89 -1.65 14.58
CA LEU A 195 4.66 -0.21 14.52
C LEU A 195 3.57 0.05 13.45
N TRP A 196 2.49 0.74 13.84
CA TRP A 196 1.53 1.22 12.87
C TRP A 196 2.12 2.41 12.10
N PHE A 197 2.29 2.25 10.79
CA PHE A 197 2.88 3.23 9.89
C PHE A 197 1.89 3.64 8.79
N GLY A 198 0.63 3.83 9.18
CA GLY A 198 -0.45 4.26 8.32
C GLY A 198 -1.31 5.33 9.00
N HIS A 199 -2.43 5.65 8.37
CA HIS A 199 -3.35 6.67 8.89
C HIS A 199 -4.26 6.09 9.98
N ASP A 200 -4.42 6.78 11.12
CA ASP A 200 -5.20 6.33 12.28
C ASP A 200 -6.70 6.17 12.01
N GLY A 201 -7.19 6.75 10.91
CA GLY A 201 -8.55 6.57 10.42
C GLY A 201 -8.86 5.16 9.89
N ASN A 202 -7.86 4.31 9.69
CA ASN A 202 -8.02 2.94 9.18
C ASN A 202 -8.50 1.99 10.28
N ARG A 203 -9.78 2.08 10.65
CA ARG A 203 -10.38 1.40 11.81
C ARG A 203 -11.20 0.15 11.46
N GLY A 204 -11.34 -0.18 10.16
CA GLY A 204 -12.10 -1.34 9.71
C GLY A 204 -13.61 -1.07 9.64
N ASP A 205 -14.03 0.18 9.54
CA ASP A 205 -15.44 0.57 9.54
C ASP A 205 -16.20 -0.15 8.41
N ALA A 206 -15.66 -0.20 7.18
CA ALA A 206 -16.27 -0.91 6.04
C ALA A 206 -16.48 -2.41 6.32
N ILE A 207 -15.48 -3.06 6.92
CA ILE A 207 -15.54 -4.50 7.23
C ILE A 207 -16.58 -4.75 8.32
N ASN A 208 -16.64 -3.92 9.35
CA ASN A 208 -17.61 -4.05 10.43
C ASN A 208 -19.06 -3.84 9.94
N TRP A 209 -19.28 -2.82 9.11
CA TRP A 209 -20.60 -2.63 8.47
C TRP A 209 -20.94 -3.79 7.54
N GLY A 210 -19.99 -4.23 6.72
CA GLY A 210 -20.17 -5.37 5.84
C GLY A 210 -20.52 -6.65 6.59
N LYS A 211 -19.77 -6.98 7.66
CA LYS A 211 -20.08 -8.14 8.53
C LYS A 211 -21.51 -8.04 9.11
N THR A 212 -21.90 -6.86 9.58
CA THR A 212 -23.26 -6.62 10.11
C THR A 212 -24.34 -6.86 9.04
N LEU A 213 -24.06 -6.57 7.77
CA LEU A 213 -24.94 -6.75 6.62
C LEU A 213 -24.90 -8.17 6.03
N GLY A 214 -24.05 -9.04 6.53
CA GLY A 214 -23.82 -10.38 5.97
C GLY A 214 -22.97 -10.38 4.70
N ALA A 215 -22.14 -9.33 4.47
CA ALA A 215 -21.18 -9.32 3.38
C ALA A 215 -20.04 -10.31 3.61
N GLU A 216 -19.49 -10.82 2.51
CA GLU A 216 -18.30 -11.66 2.53
C GLU A 216 -17.05 -10.81 2.70
N CYS A 217 -16.12 -11.27 3.55
CA CYS A 217 -14.78 -10.70 3.71
C CYS A 217 -13.74 -11.75 3.32
N LEU A 218 -12.70 -11.34 2.61
CA LEU A 218 -11.61 -12.23 2.19
C LEU A 218 -10.25 -11.70 2.64
N HIS A 219 -9.34 -12.64 2.88
CA HIS A 219 -7.91 -12.40 3.08
C HIS A 219 -7.58 -11.38 4.20
N LEU A 220 -8.35 -11.36 5.29
CA LEU A 220 -8.15 -10.41 6.40
C LEU A 220 -6.77 -10.53 7.04
N GLY A 221 -6.06 -11.66 6.86
CA GLY A 221 -4.65 -11.83 7.25
C GLY A 221 -3.63 -11.21 6.30
N ALA A 222 -4.06 -10.65 5.15
CA ALA A 222 -3.16 -10.09 4.16
C ALA A 222 -2.81 -8.62 4.44
N TYR A 223 -1.53 -8.28 4.33
CA TYR A 223 -1.05 -6.92 4.61
C TYR A 223 0.22 -6.56 3.83
N GLN A 224 0.52 -5.28 3.82
CA GLN A 224 1.86 -4.76 3.53
C GLN A 224 2.55 -4.46 4.86
N GLY A 225 3.62 -5.18 5.14
CA GLY A 225 4.58 -4.85 6.17
C GLY A 225 5.77 -4.10 5.62
N HIS A 226 6.66 -3.64 6.51
CA HIS A 226 7.98 -3.16 6.17
C HIS A 226 8.96 -3.41 7.33
N GLY A 227 9.97 -4.24 7.11
CA GLY A 227 10.94 -4.60 8.15
C GLY A 227 12.15 -3.67 8.21
N ASN A 228 12.02 -2.43 7.76
CA ASN A 228 13.15 -1.50 7.69
C ASN A 228 12.72 -0.07 8.07
N VAL A 229 12.09 0.08 9.26
CA VAL A 229 11.71 1.37 9.82
C VAL A 229 12.65 1.69 10.98
N ALA A 230 13.34 2.84 10.91
CA ALA A 230 14.33 3.25 11.92
C ALA A 230 13.72 3.32 13.31
N HIS A 231 14.28 2.57 14.25
CA HIS A 231 13.84 2.51 15.64
C HIS A 231 14.77 3.32 16.57
N PRO A 232 14.25 4.17 17.47
CA PRO A 232 12.83 4.45 17.76
C PRO A 232 12.23 5.59 16.93
N HIS A 233 12.87 6.08 15.89
CA HIS A 233 12.53 7.32 15.19
C HIS A 233 11.24 7.23 14.33
N GLY A 234 10.80 6.02 13.94
CA GLY A 234 9.62 5.85 13.10
C GLY A 234 9.81 6.40 11.68
N ILE A 235 11.02 6.39 11.13
CA ILE A 235 11.36 6.89 9.79
C ILE A 235 11.63 5.70 8.88
N LEU A 236 11.02 5.70 7.69
CA LEU A 236 11.23 4.65 6.70
C LEU A 236 12.68 4.67 6.17
N ILE A 237 13.34 3.53 6.23
CA ILE A 237 14.60 3.31 5.54
C ILE A 237 14.28 2.58 4.23
N THR A 238 14.57 3.23 3.11
CA THR A 238 14.30 2.67 1.78
C THR A 238 14.85 1.25 1.63
N TRP A 239 14.05 0.34 1.06
CA TRP A 239 14.48 -1.03 0.80
C TRP A 239 15.64 -1.11 -0.22
N ALA A 240 15.94 -0.02 -0.90
CA ALA A 240 17.11 0.09 -1.76
C ALA A 240 18.41 -0.27 -1.03
N VAL A 241 18.53 -0.03 0.30
CA VAL A 241 19.71 -0.42 1.08
C VAL A 241 19.93 -1.95 1.05
N ILE A 242 18.86 -2.73 1.00
CA ILE A 242 18.93 -4.20 0.93
C ILE A 242 19.17 -4.66 -0.51
N THR A 243 18.45 -4.11 -1.49
CA THR A 243 18.57 -4.52 -2.90
C THR A 243 19.94 -4.15 -3.49
N GLU A 244 20.62 -3.14 -2.93
CA GLU A 244 21.97 -2.74 -3.32
C GLU A 244 23.10 -3.51 -2.57
N GLY A 245 22.74 -4.47 -1.70
CA GLY A 245 23.69 -5.40 -1.10
C GLY A 245 23.79 -5.32 0.44
N GLY A 246 23.02 -4.46 1.11
CA GLY A 246 22.93 -4.45 2.57
C GLY A 246 22.27 -5.70 3.12
N VAL A 247 22.49 -5.99 4.40
CA VAL A 247 21.99 -7.17 5.11
C VAL A 247 21.35 -6.78 6.44
N GLN A 248 20.52 -7.67 7.00
CA GLN A 248 19.95 -7.49 8.32
C GLN A 248 20.56 -8.48 9.32
N VAL A 249 20.96 -7.97 10.48
CA VAL A 249 21.46 -8.76 11.61
C VAL A 249 20.63 -8.50 12.86
N ASN A 250 20.47 -9.51 13.71
CA ASN A 250 19.81 -9.37 15.00
C ASN A 250 20.73 -8.72 16.04
N THR A 251 20.26 -8.57 17.27
CA THR A 251 21.05 -7.98 18.37
C THR A 251 22.27 -8.83 18.79
N ASN A 252 22.36 -10.07 18.33
CA ASN A 252 23.55 -10.92 18.51
C ASN A 252 24.58 -10.74 17.40
N GLY A 253 24.34 -9.90 16.39
CA GLY A 253 25.21 -9.73 15.23
C GLY A 253 25.07 -10.78 14.14
N GLU A 254 24.05 -11.62 14.20
CA GLU A 254 23.81 -12.75 13.29
C GLU A 254 22.72 -12.43 12.27
N ARG A 255 22.91 -12.81 10.98
CA ARG A 255 21.81 -12.82 10.00
C ARG A 255 20.80 -13.89 10.39
N PHE A 256 19.54 -13.68 10.03
CA PHE A 256 18.44 -14.54 10.49
C PHE A 256 17.43 -14.92 9.39
N TRP A 257 17.57 -14.43 8.16
CA TRP A 257 16.63 -14.72 7.08
C TRP A 257 17.19 -14.34 5.69
N ASP A 258 16.39 -14.64 4.65
CA ASP A 258 16.65 -14.23 3.26
C ASP A 258 15.95 -12.91 2.98
N GLU A 259 16.70 -11.81 2.97
CA GLU A 259 16.18 -10.46 2.75
C GLU A 259 15.68 -10.25 1.30
N SER A 260 16.02 -11.13 0.37
CA SER A 260 15.53 -11.04 -1.01
C SER A 260 14.04 -11.36 -1.16
N GLN A 261 13.41 -11.97 -0.14
CA GLN A 261 11.97 -12.23 -0.13
C GLN A 261 11.15 -10.93 -0.20
N GLY A 262 11.60 -9.85 0.43
CA GLY A 262 11.02 -8.52 0.29
C GLY A 262 10.76 -7.81 1.62
N TYR A 263 10.42 -6.55 1.52
CA TYR A 263 10.24 -5.68 2.69
C TYR A 263 9.00 -6.01 3.51
N SER A 264 7.97 -6.61 2.90
CA SER A 264 6.75 -6.99 3.62
C SER A 264 7.01 -8.16 4.55
N GLU A 265 7.67 -9.21 4.03
CA GLU A 265 8.10 -10.38 4.79
C GLU A 265 9.10 -10.01 5.89
N ALA A 266 9.93 -9.01 5.64
CA ALA A 266 10.89 -8.48 6.60
C ALA A 266 10.23 -8.00 7.90
N ALA A 267 9.02 -7.46 7.85
CA ALA A 267 8.33 -6.98 9.05
C ALA A 267 8.20 -8.09 10.08
N ARG A 268 7.69 -9.25 9.68
CA ARG A 268 7.54 -10.43 10.55
C ARG A 268 8.89 -11.00 10.97
N ALA A 269 9.85 -11.07 10.03
CA ALA A 269 11.17 -11.61 10.32
C ALA A 269 11.92 -10.77 11.38
N VAL A 270 11.85 -9.44 11.29
CA VAL A 270 12.46 -8.52 12.26
C VAL A 270 11.73 -8.56 13.61
N LEU A 271 10.40 -8.55 13.62
CA LEU A 271 9.61 -8.60 14.86
C LEU A 271 9.81 -9.90 15.63
N ALA A 272 10.19 -10.99 14.96
CA ALA A 272 10.53 -12.25 15.60
C ALA A 272 11.93 -12.26 16.27
N GLN A 273 12.75 -11.23 16.02
CA GLN A 273 14.07 -11.13 16.67
C GLN A 273 13.95 -10.57 18.12
N PRO A 274 15.00 -10.74 18.94
CA PRO A 274 15.00 -10.19 20.30
C PRO A 274 14.62 -8.69 20.29
N GLU A 275 13.76 -8.30 21.21
CA GLU A 275 13.20 -6.93 21.33
C GLU A 275 12.38 -6.46 20.11
N GLY A 276 12.12 -7.31 19.11
CA GLY A 276 11.44 -6.95 17.88
C GLY A 276 12.22 -5.98 16.99
N VAL A 277 13.55 -6.02 17.08
CA VAL A 277 14.45 -5.13 16.34
C VAL A 277 15.57 -5.89 15.63
N ALA A 278 16.13 -5.25 14.61
CA ALA A 278 17.33 -5.68 13.91
C ALA A 278 18.23 -4.47 13.57
N TRP A 279 19.40 -4.75 13.02
CA TRP A 279 20.26 -3.76 12.45
C TRP A 279 20.40 -4.01 10.95
N THR A 280 20.09 -3.00 10.14
CA THR A 280 20.40 -3.03 8.71
C THR A 280 21.82 -2.50 8.52
N ILE A 281 22.72 -3.35 8.01
CA ILE A 281 24.13 -3.07 7.77
C ILE A 281 24.35 -2.85 6.28
N PHE A 282 25.01 -1.78 5.91
CA PHE A 282 25.31 -1.40 4.52
C PHE A 282 26.60 -0.55 4.47
N ASP A 283 26.96 0.01 3.34
CA ASP A 283 28.13 0.87 3.18
C ASP A 283 27.78 2.26 2.65
N THR A 284 28.76 3.15 2.58
CA THR A 284 28.54 4.52 2.11
C THR A 284 28.18 4.61 0.64
N ARG A 285 28.56 3.63 -0.21
CA ARG A 285 28.11 3.52 -1.60
C ARG A 285 26.59 3.34 -1.64
N ILE A 286 26.08 2.43 -0.82
CA ILE A 286 24.63 2.16 -0.69
C ILE A 286 23.93 3.38 -0.07
N ALA A 287 24.52 4.04 0.93
CA ALA A 287 23.99 5.27 1.50
C ALA A 287 23.80 6.37 0.44
N GLN A 288 24.69 6.49 -0.54
CA GLN A 288 24.53 7.46 -1.63
C GLN A 288 23.29 7.17 -2.48
N VAL A 289 22.98 5.90 -2.74
CA VAL A 289 21.74 5.50 -3.42
C VAL A 289 20.52 5.84 -2.55
N ALA A 290 20.58 5.51 -1.27
CA ALA A 290 19.49 5.76 -0.33
C ALA A 290 19.17 7.26 -0.14
N ARG A 291 20.17 8.16 -0.28
CA ARG A 291 19.98 9.63 -0.22
C ARG A 291 19.15 10.22 -1.35
N GLN A 292 18.75 9.44 -2.35
CA GLN A 292 17.74 9.87 -3.33
C GLN A 292 16.33 9.97 -2.69
N PHE A 293 16.13 9.30 -1.56
CA PHE A 293 14.87 9.29 -0.81
C PHE A 293 14.93 10.26 0.37
N GLN A 294 13.89 11.09 0.53
CA GLN A 294 13.87 12.11 1.58
C GLN A 294 13.90 11.48 2.97
N ASP A 295 13.14 10.41 3.20
CA ASP A 295 13.11 9.71 4.49
C ASP A 295 14.51 9.27 4.96
N PHE A 296 15.36 8.82 4.04
CA PHE A 296 16.72 8.44 4.40
C PHE A 296 17.57 9.65 4.84
N LYS A 297 17.41 10.80 4.19
CA LYS A 297 18.08 12.05 4.61
C LYS A 297 17.59 12.50 5.99
N ASP A 298 16.30 12.36 6.24
CA ASP A 298 15.70 12.67 7.54
C ASP A 298 16.22 11.73 8.62
N ALA A 299 16.39 10.43 8.31
CA ALA A 299 17.00 9.47 9.22
C ALA A 299 18.48 9.80 9.54
N GLU A 300 19.27 10.28 8.54
CA GLU A 300 20.62 10.79 8.77
C GLU A 300 20.59 12.05 9.66
N ALA A 301 19.69 12.98 9.39
CA ALA A 301 19.59 14.25 10.13
C ALA A 301 19.27 14.06 11.62
N VAL A 302 18.49 13.03 11.97
CA VAL A 302 18.18 12.69 13.38
C VAL A 302 19.22 11.76 14.01
N GLY A 303 20.29 11.39 13.28
CA GLY A 303 21.36 10.52 13.78
C GLY A 303 20.99 9.04 13.88
N ALA A 304 19.95 8.59 13.16
CA ALA A 304 19.58 7.18 13.11
C ALA A 304 20.58 6.32 12.34
N VAL A 305 21.29 6.91 11.36
CA VAL A 305 22.35 6.26 10.59
C VAL A 305 23.69 6.44 11.31
N ARG A 306 24.33 5.32 11.63
CA ARG A 306 25.67 5.26 12.22
C ARG A 306 26.67 4.93 11.13
N THR A 307 27.88 5.49 11.22
CA THR A 307 28.95 5.26 10.23
C THR A 307 30.27 5.07 10.94
N ALA A 308 31.07 4.08 10.52
CA ALA A 308 32.40 3.79 11.05
C ALA A 308 33.33 3.25 9.95
N ASP A 309 34.64 3.42 10.14
CA ASP A 309 35.65 2.96 9.20
C ASP A 309 35.93 1.45 9.31
N THR A 310 35.61 0.85 10.44
CA THR A 310 35.77 -0.59 10.69
C THR A 310 34.50 -1.24 11.19
N ILE A 311 34.37 -2.56 10.99
CA ILE A 311 33.24 -3.35 11.50
C ILE A 311 33.22 -3.36 13.03
N SER A 312 34.40 -3.45 13.67
CA SER A 312 34.53 -3.41 15.13
C SER A 312 34.02 -2.09 15.73
N GLU A 313 34.37 -0.93 15.14
CA GLU A 313 33.85 0.37 15.58
C GLU A 313 32.36 0.49 15.38
N LEU A 314 31.86 0.01 14.23
CA LEU A 314 30.42 -0.01 13.96
C LEU A 314 29.68 -0.87 14.99
N ALA A 315 30.21 -2.05 15.30
CA ALA A 315 29.64 -2.97 16.30
C ALA A 315 29.58 -2.32 17.68
N GLU A 316 30.65 -1.66 18.11
CA GLU A 316 30.70 -0.91 19.39
C GLU A 316 29.62 0.18 19.41
N MET A 317 29.52 1.01 18.36
CA MET A 317 28.51 2.05 18.24
C MET A 317 27.08 1.46 18.30
N CYS A 318 26.87 0.25 17.77
CA CYS A 318 25.56 -0.41 17.71
C CYS A 318 25.26 -1.24 18.95
N GLY A 319 26.24 -1.48 19.82
CA GLY A 319 26.12 -2.41 20.96
C GLY A 319 25.99 -3.87 20.52
N LEU A 320 26.67 -4.21 19.40
CA LEU A 320 26.71 -5.57 18.86
C LEU A 320 28.02 -6.28 19.23
N PRO A 321 28.04 -7.64 19.35
CA PRO A 321 29.26 -8.40 19.52
C PRO A 321 30.14 -8.28 18.26
N ALA A 322 31.32 -7.61 18.39
CA ALA A 322 32.17 -7.28 17.25
C ALA A 322 32.66 -8.54 16.50
N GLU A 323 33.17 -9.54 17.21
CA GLU A 323 33.67 -10.79 16.60
C GLU A 323 32.56 -11.54 15.81
N VAL A 324 31.31 -11.52 16.32
CA VAL A 324 30.19 -12.16 15.65
C VAL A 324 29.82 -11.38 14.38
N LEU A 325 29.73 -10.04 14.47
CA LEU A 325 29.39 -9.23 13.31
C LEU A 325 30.48 -9.35 12.21
N GLU A 326 31.76 -9.34 12.58
CA GLU A 326 32.87 -9.54 11.65
C GLU A 326 32.76 -10.89 10.94
N THR A 327 32.49 -11.97 11.69
CA THR A 327 32.31 -13.31 11.14
C THR A 327 31.09 -13.34 10.19
N THR A 328 29.95 -12.80 10.62
CA THR A 328 28.73 -12.74 9.83
C THR A 328 28.93 -12.03 8.49
N LEU A 329 29.64 -10.90 8.49
CA LEU A 329 29.90 -10.15 7.25
C LEU A 329 30.96 -10.81 6.39
N ALA A 330 31.95 -11.48 6.98
CA ALA A 330 33.00 -12.24 6.26
C ALA A 330 32.45 -13.48 5.55
N GLU A 331 31.37 -14.08 6.07
CA GLU A 331 30.69 -15.25 5.48
C GLU A 331 29.78 -14.88 4.29
N LEU A 332 29.53 -13.59 4.04
CA LEU A 332 28.72 -13.17 2.89
C LEU A 332 29.47 -13.52 1.59
N PRO A 333 28.81 -14.23 0.65
CA PRO A 333 29.46 -14.53 -0.63
C PRO A 333 29.64 -13.24 -1.44
N ALA A 334 30.80 -13.12 -2.09
CA ALA A 334 31.04 -12.02 -3.04
C ALA A 334 30.09 -12.11 -4.24
N GLU A 335 29.77 -13.34 -4.65
CA GLU A 335 28.81 -13.67 -5.71
C GLU A 335 28.23 -15.06 -5.43
N GLY A 336 26.94 -15.27 -5.78
CA GLY A 336 26.27 -16.56 -5.61
C GLY A 336 25.26 -16.56 -4.48
N THR A 337 24.75 -17.75 -4.16
CA THR A 337 23.66 -17.94 -3.19
C THR A 337 24.22 -18.31 -1.81
N ASP A 338 23.73 -17.66 -0.77
CA ASP A 338 24.10 -17.98 0.62
C ASP A 338 23.28 -19.13 1.23
N SER A 339 23.52 -19.42 2.52
CA SER A 339 22.82 -20.47 3.27
C SER A 339 21.34 -20.19 3.51
N TYR A 340 20.88 -18.95 3.41
CA TYR A 340 19.47 -18.57 3.53
C TYR A 340 18.72 -18.61 2.19
N GLY A 341 19.43 -18.78 1.06
CA GLY A 341 18.86 -18.80 -0.28
C GLY A 341 18.93 -17.45 -1.02
N ARG A 342 19.53 -16.42 -0.41
CA ARG A 342 19.69 -15.11 -1.03
C ARG A 342 20.82 -15.13 -2.07
N LEU A 343 20.50 -14.66 -3.29
CA LEU A 343 21.48 -14.45 -4.35
C LEU A 343 22.18 -13.10 -4.19
N PHE A 344 23.49 -13.13 -4.00
CA PHE A 344 24.36 -11.95 -4.01
C PHE A 344 24.91 -11.71 -5.41
N SER A 345 24.66 -10.53 -5.95
CA SER A 345 25.11 -10.08 -7.29
C SER A 345 25.59 -8.62 -7.27
N LYS A 346 25.58 -7.99 -6.11
CA LYS A 346 26.05 -6.63 -5.90
C LYS A 346 27.47 -6.66 -5.32
N PRO A 347 28.26 -5.60 -5.52
CA PRO A 347 29.60 -5.53 -4.91
C PRO A 347 29.54 -5.77 -3.39
N PRO A 348 30.51 -6.51 -2.83
CA PRO A 348 30.63 -6.68 -1.37
C PRO A 348 30.69 -5.35 -0.63
N LEU A 349 30.22 -5.34 0.61
CA LEU A 349 30.27 -4.16 1.48
C LEU A 349 31.72 -3.75 1.74
N GLN A 350 31.98 -2.46 1.69
CA GLN A 350 33.31 -1.86 1.89
C GLN A 350 33.23 -0.68 2.87
N ALA A 351 34.33 -0.45 3.59
CA ALA A 351 34.44 0.72 4.45
C ALA A 351 34.30 2.03 3.66
N PRO A 352 33.72 3.10 4.25
CA PRO A 352 33.09 3.13 5.58
C PRO A 352 31.76 2.37 5.61
N PHE A 353 31.51 1.64 6.70
CA PHE A 353 30.29 0.88 6.94
C PHE A 353 29.24 1.73 7.62
N CYS A 354 27.96 1.43 7.33
CA CYS A 354 26.81 2.11 7.90
C CYS A 354 25.88 1.11 8.58
N ALA A 355 25.16 1.56 9.62
CA ALA A 355 24.13 0.77 10.29
C ALA A 355 22.93 1.63 10.70
N VAL A 356 21.73 1.05 10.63
CA VAL A 356 20.50 1.62 11.21
C VAL A 356 19.79 0.57 12.04
N LYS A 357 19.41 0.90 13.28
CA LYS A 357 18.52 0.06 14.09
C LYS A 357 17.11 0.15 13.52
N VAL A 358 16.48 -0.99 13.22
CA VAL A 358 15.19 -1.06 12.55
C VAL A 358 14.21 -1.95 13.30
N THR A 359 12.91 -1.73 13.07
CA THR A 359 11.82 -2.58 13.54
C THR A 359 10.85 -2.90 12.41
N GLY A 360 9.97 -3.89 12.63
CA GLY A 360 8.88 -4.19 11.73
C GLY A 360 7.71 -3.24 11.90
N ALA A 361 7.12 -2.83 10.80
CA ALA A 361 5.95 -1.96 10.76
C ALA A 361 4.85 -2.54 9.89
N LEU A 362 3.60 -2.21 10.21
CA LEU A 362 2.41 -2.46 9.40
C LEU A 362 2.06 -1.18 8.64
N PHE A 363 2.03 -1.24 7.31
CA PHE A 363 1.73 -0.07 6.47
C PHE A 363 0.25 0.01 6.10
N HIS A 364 -0.33 -1.09 5.63
CA HIS A 364 -1.77 -1.19 5.39
C HIS A 364 -2.21 -2.64 5.24
N THR A 365 -3.51 -2.88 5.41
CA THR A 365 -4.14 -4.18 5.19
C THR A 365 -4.50 -4.37 3.72
N GLN A 366 -4.50 -5.63 3.26
CA GLN A 366 -4.83 -6.04 1.89
C GLN A 366 -6.10 -6.89 1.82
N GLY A 367 -6.58 -7.40 2.95
CA GLY A 367 -7.89 -8.03 3.08
C GLY A 367 -9.01 -7.00 3.22
N GLY A 368 -10.22 -7.39 2.87
CA GLY A 368 -11.40 -6.52 2.94
C GLY A 368 -12.68 -7.19 2.46
N LEU A 369 -13.67 -6.39 2.11
CA LEU A 369 -14.93 -6.86 1.56
C LEU A 369 -14.70 -7.54 0.21
N ASN A 370 -15.31 -8.73 0.03
CA ASN A 370 -15.30 -9.39 -1.28
C ASN A 370 -16.15 -8.59 -2.27
N VAL A 371 -15.60 -8.33 -3.46
CA VAL A 371 -16.27 -7.53 -4.49
C VAL A 371 -16.33 -8.25 -5.82
N THR A 372 -17.30 -7.87 -6.64
CA THR A 372 -17.38 -8.28 -8.05
C THR A 372 -16.40 -7.48 -8.92
N PRO A 373 -16.17 -7.84 -10.18
CA PRO A 373 -15.41 -7.03 -11.13
C PRO A 373 -15.87 -5.57 -11.25
N GLU A 374 -17.16 -5.32 -11.00
CA GLU A 374 -17.76 -3.99 -11.02
C GLU A 374 -17.63 -3.24 -9.68
N GLY A 375 -16.95 -3.84 -8.68
CA GLY A 375 -16.76 -3.27 -7.35
C GLY A 375 -17.97 -3.42 -6.41
N ARG A 376 -19.01 -4.18 -6.76
CA ARG A 376 -20.16 -4.44 -5.88
C ARG A 376 -19.78 -5.37 -4.75
N VAL A 377 -20.20 -5.06 -3.54
CA VAL A 377 -19.96 -5.91 -2.36
C VAL A 377 -20.75 -7.22 -2.49
N ARG A 378 -20.05 -8.35 -2.29
CA ARG A 378 -20.62 -9.69 -2.34
C ARG A 378 -21.19 -10.10 -0.98
N ARG A 379 -22.22 -10.96 -1.04
CA ARG A 379 -22.76 -11.72 0.09
C ARG A 379 -23.06 -13.14 -0.39
N PRO A 380 -23.31 -14.13 0.50
CA PRO A 380 -23.56 -15.50 0.08
C PRO A 380 -24.63 -15.61 -1.01
N GLY A 381 -24.23 -16.11 -2.18
CA GLY A 381 -25.11 -16.34 -3.32
C GLY A 381 -25.58 -15.10 -4.10
N ALA A 382 -25.15 -13.88 -3.73
CA ALA A 382 -25.58 -12.63 -4.38
C ALA A 382 -24.57 -11.49 -4.23
N SER A 383 -24.94 -10.31 -4.71
CA SER A 383 -24.26 -9.05 -4.41
C SER A 383 -25.26 -8.02 -3.92
N PHE A 384 -24.81 -7.05 -3.15
CA PHE A 384 -25.64 -5.89 -2.82
C PHE A 384 -25.92 -5.09 -4.09
N ALA A 385 -27.14 -4.63 -4.20
CA ALA A 385 -27.57 -3.92 -5.41
C ALA A 385 -26.85 -2.58 -5.58
N ASN A 386 -26.67 -1.82 -4.48
CA ASN A 386 -26.16 -0.45 -4.50
C ASN A 386 -25.05 -0.15 -3.49
N LEU A 387 -24.35 -1.20 -3.02
CA LEU A 387 -23.19 -1.06 -2.14
C LEU A 387 -21.95 -1.51 -2.89
N PHE A 388 -20.94 -0.64 -2.92
CA PHE A 388 -19.64 -0.84 -3.57
C PHE A 388 -18.50 -0.64 -2.58
N ALA A 389 -17.36 -1.20 -2.89
CA ALA A 389 -16.14 -0.96 -2.11
C ALA A 389 -14.91 -0.85 -3.02
N ALA A 390 -13.95 -0.01 -2.62
CA ALA A 390 -12.71 0.19 -3.34
C ALA A 390 -11.53 0.50 -2.39
N GLY A 391 -10.32 0.36 -2.88
CA GLY A 391 -9.11 0.52 -2.08
C GLY A 391 -9.06 -0.48 -0.94
N GLY A 392 -8.54 -0.09 0.22
CA GLY A 392 -8.38 -0.97 1.38
C GLY A 392 -9.70 -1.40 2.06
N ALA A 393 -10.85 -0.84 1.68
CA ALA A 393 -12.16 -1.34 2.10
C ALA A 393 -12.56 -2.62 1.36
N ALA A 394 -12.10 -2.79 0.12
CA ALA A 394 -12.25 -4.01 -0.66
C ALA A 394 -11.04 -4.93 -0.49
N VAL A 395 -11.23 -6.22 -0.75
CA VAL A 395 -10.12 -7.18 -0.84
C VAL A 395 -9.20 -6.80 -2.00
N GLY A 396 -7.90 -6.82 -1.74
CA GLY A 396 -6.86 -6.63 -2.75
C GLY A 396 -6.44 -7.92 -3.45
N VAL A 397 -5.31 -7.88 -4.13
CA VAL A 397 -4.77 -8.99 -4.92
C VAL A 397 -3.49 -9.59 -4.34
N SER A 398 -3.24 -9.39 -3.05
CA SER A 398 -2.01 -9.82 -2.37
C SER A 398 -2.09 -11.20 -1.71
N GLY A 399 -3.12 -12.00 -1.97
CA GLY A 399 -3.30 -13.32 -1.34
C GLY A 399 -3.69 -13.22 0.13
N THR A 400 -3.21 -14.16 0.97
CA THR A 400 -3.73 -14.38 2.32
C THR A 400 -2.84 -13.86 3.45
N GLY A 401 -1.58 -13.47 3.18
CA GLY A 401 -0.60 -13.05 4.19
C GLY A 401 0.35 -11.94 3.72
N ASP A 402 1.50 -11.84 4.38
CA ASP A 402 2.55 -10.84 4.13
C ASP A 402 3.26 -10.98 2.78
N SER A 403 3.45 -12.22 2.35
CA SER A 403 4.36 -12.56 1.25
C SER A 403 3.77 -12.35 -0.15
N GLY A 404 2.49 -12.05 -0.26
CA GLY A 404 1.81 -11.83 -1.54
C GLY A 404 1.78 -10.38 -2.00
N TYR A 405 2.25 -9.45 -1.18
CA TYR A 405 2.21 -8.04 -1.54
C TYR A 405 3.23 -7.69 -2.62
N LEU A 406 2.76 -7.33 -3.79
CA LEU A 406 3.57 -6.73 -4.85
C LEU A 406 3.52 -5.21 -4.73
N SER A 407 4.67 -4.54 -4.89
CA SER A 407 4.76 -3.08 -4.74
C SER A 407 3.69 -2.33 -5.53
N GLY A 408 2.97 -1.44 -4.86
CA GLY A 408 1.91 -0.62 -5.46
C GLY A 408 0.51 -1.26 -5.53
N ASN A 409 0.33 -2.54 -5.13
CA ASN A 409 -0.98 -3.21 -5.15
C ASN A 409 -2.07 -2.42 -4.42
N GLY A 410 -1.73 -1.70 -3.34
CA GLY A 410 -2.69 -0.88 -2.60
C GLY A 410 -3.24 0.28 -3.43
N LEU A 411 -2.38 1.05 -4.09
CA LEU A 411 -2.81 2.15 -4.95
C LEU A 411 -3.42 1.65 -6.26
N LEU A 412 -2.95 0.53 -6.83
CA LEU A 412 -3.58 -0.13 -7.97
C LEU A 412 -5.06 -0.41 -7.67
N SER A 413 -5.34 -1.11 -6.56
CA SER A 413 -6.70 -1.41 -6.13
C SER A 413 -7.52 -0.13 -5.89
N ALA A 414 -6.95 0.87 -5.22
CA ALA A 414 -7.64 2.11 -4.90
C ALA A 414 -8.07 2.89 -6.15
N VAL A 415 -7.21 3.03 -7.15
CA VAL A 415 -7.53 3.83 -8.34
C VAL A 415 -8.37 3.05 -9.35
N VAL A 416 -8.07 1.77 -9.58
CA VAL A 416 -8.79 0.96 -10.58
C VAL A 416 -10.20 0.61 -10.09
N LEU A 417 -10.34 0.00 -8.90
CA LEU A 417 -11.66 -0.27 -8.34
C LEU A 417 -12.43 1.01 -8.04
N GLY A 418 -11.70 2.06 -7.62
CA GLY A 418 -12.32 3.37 -7.44
C GLY A 418 -13.01 3.85 -8.71
N ARG A 419 -12.31 3.86 -9.84
CA ARG A 419 -12.89 4.26 -11.12
C ARG A 419 -14.05 3.36 -11.54
N ILE A 420 -13.87 2.04 -11.46
CA ILE A 420 -14.89 1.05 -11.86
C ILE A 420 -16.15 1.22 -11.00
N SER A 421 -16.00 1.27 -9.67
CA SER A 421 -17.13 1.44 -8.75
C SER A 421 -17.87 2.76 -8.99
N GLY A 422 -17.13 3.85 -9.31
CA GLY A 422 -17.74 5.14 -9.66
C GLY A 422 -18.58 5.08 -10.92
N LEU A 423 -18.03 4.49 -11.98
CA LEU A 423 -18.76 4.30 -13.26
C LEU A 423 -20.01 3.43 -13.07
N GLU A 424 -19.89 2.33 -12.35
CA GLU A 424 -20.99 1.38 -12.16
C GLU A 424 -22.08 1.93 -11.24
N ALA A 425 -21.72 2.63 -10.15
CA ALA A 425 -22.66 3.31 -9.29
C ALA A 425 -23.47 4.38 -10.06
N ALA A 426 -22.78 5.19 -10.87
CA ALA A 426 -23.44 6.18 -11.72
C ALA A 426 -24.36 5.55 -12.75
N ARG A 427 -23.90 4.49 -13.44
CA ARG A 427 -24.73 3.75 -14.40
C ARG A 427 -26.04 3.25 -13.76
N GLN A 428 -25.94 2.72 -12.54
CA GLN A 428 -27.11 2.23 -11.81
C GLN A 428 -28.08 3.36 -11.43
N VAL A 429 -27.56 4.46 -10.90
CA VAL A 429 -28.38 5.59 -10.42
C VAL A 429 -29.08 6.29 -11.59
N LEU A 430 -28.40 6.43 -12.73
CA LEU A 430 -28.90 7.13 -13.93
C LEU A 430 -29.76 6.24 -14.83
N SER A 431 -29.68 4.91 -14.70
CA SER A 431 -30.56 4.02 -15.45
C SER A 431 -32.00 4.17 -14.93
N PRO A 432 -33.01 4.33 -15.79
CA PRO A 432 -34.39 4.37 -15.34
C PRO A 432 -34.71 3.02 -14.66
N VAL A 433 -34.69 3.02 -13.34
CA VAL A 433 -35.28 1.88 -12.60
C VAL A 433 -36.79 1.95 -12.86
N ASP A 434 -37.31 0.89 -13.44
CA ASP A 434 -38.75 0.66 -13.45
C ASP A 434 -39.19 0.55 -11.98
N ARG A 435 -39.56 1.69 -11.38
CA ARG A 435 -40.04 1.77 -9.98
C ARG A 435 -41.50 1.30 -9.86
N SER A 436 -41.96 0.51 -10.82
CA SER A 436 -43.27 -0.08 -10.85
C SER A 436 -43.21 -1.57 -10.51
N ALA A 437 -43.00 -1.92 -9.25
CA ALA A 437 -43.33 -3.22 -8.69
C ALA A 437 -43.56 -3.10 -7.18
#